data_3d19115ffeaf89b1491528a927785b1d
#
_entry.id   3d19115ffeaf89b1491528a927785b1d
#
_cell.length_a   1.000
_cell.length_b   1.000
_cell.length_c   1.000
_cell.angle_alpha   90.00
_cell.angle_beta   90.00
_cell.angle_gamma   90.00
#
_symmetry.space_group_name_H-M   'P 1'
#
loop_
_entity.id
_entity.type
_entity.pdbx_description
1 polymer ?
#
loop_
_entity_poly.entity_id
_entity_poly.type
_entity_poly.pdbx_seq_one_letter_code
_entity_poly.pdbx_strand_id
1 'polypeptide(L)'
;MGVVHITLNGMPYVVPDTYTILEAAREVGIKIPTLCFLKDLNETGACRVCVVEVKGARSLVTACNMKVSEGMEILTHSKRILNARKTTVELLLANHNIECTTCNRNHNCELKQLSNDLNCKSDRFEGERRETIYRDDSYSIVRDTSKCILCGRCIAACREKAGVEVLAFNQRGFKTYIGPAFEMGMDQAGCIHCGQCVNACPTAALSEHSNIEEVIQAINDPNKIVVFQVAPAVRAALGEEFGLPFGTRVNGKIAASLRRIGGPTCKVFDTNFGADLTIMEEAYEL
;
A
#
# COMPACT_ATOMS: atom_id res chain seq x y z
N MET A 1 -11.43 -25.00 19.24
CA MET A 1 -10.81 -24.92 17.90
C MET A 1 -10.19 -26.26 17.65
N GLY A 2 -10.53 -26.91 16.53
CA GLY A 2 -9.91 -28.14 16.10
C GLY A 2 -8.49 -27.89 15.57
N VAL A 3 -7.68 -28.93 15.59
CA VAL A 3 -6.35 -28.91 14.95
C VAL A 3 -6.31 -29.95 13.86
N VAL A 4 -5.51 -29.71 12.83
CA VAL A 4 -5.29 -30.63 11.73
C VAL A 4 -3.80 -30.88 11.52
N HIS A 5 -3.49 -32.10 11.07
CA HIS A 5 -2.13 -32.46 10.73
C HIS A 5 -1.93 -32.28 9.23
N ILE A 6 -0.93 -31.48 8.89
CA ILE A 6 -0.57 -31.16 7.50
C ILE A 6 0.92 -31.42 7.27
N THR A 7 1.29 -31.59 6.01
CA THR A 7 2.70 -31.67 5.61
C THR A 7 3.03 -30.47 4.72
N LEU A 8 3.97 -29.62 5.17
CA LEU A 8 4.49 -28.50 4.39
C LEU A 8 5.94 -28.79 3.96
N ASN A 9 6.17 -28.85 2.66
CA ASN A 9 7.48 -29.14 2.06
C ASN A 9 8.15 -30.41 2.62
N GLY A 10 7.34 -31.43 2.90
CA GLY A 10 7.81 -32.72 3.45
C GLY A 10 7.94 -32.78 4.97
N MET A 11 7.70 -31.68 5.69
CA MET A 11 7.74 -31.63 7.15
C MET A 11 6.33 -31.63 7.74
N PRO A 12 6.05 -32.46 8.76
CA PRO A 12 4.74 -32.51 9.40
C PRO A 12 4.56 -31.33 10.38
N TYR A 13 3.36 -30.75 10.41
CA TYR A 13 2.95 -29.68 11.31
C TYR A 13 1.53 -29.91 11.80
N VAL A 14 1.24 -29.39 12.99
CA VAL A 14 -0.10 -29.35 13.57
C VAL A 14 -0.52 -27.89 13.66
N VAL A 15 -1.63 -27.55 13.03
CA VAL A 15 -2.12 -26.17 12.91
C VAL A 15 -3.63 -26.10 13.18
N PRO A 16 -4.18 -24.94 13.56
CA PRO A 16 -5.64 -24.77 13.69
C PRO A 16 -6.36 -25.06 12.37
N ASP A 17 -7.50 -25.74 12.44
CA ASP A 17 -8.37 -26.05 11.31
C ASP A 17 -9.01 -24.85 10.64
N THR A 18 -9.00 -23.70 11.31
CA THR A 18 -9.48 -22.42 10.82
C THR A 18 -8.50 -21.71 9.88
N TYR A 19 -7.23 -22.10 9.89
CA TYR A 19 -6.19 -21.45 9.11
C TYR A 19 -6.33 -21.68 7.61
N THR A 20 -5.93 -20.67 6.85
CA THR A 20 -5.58 -20.82 5.43
C THR A 20 -4.19 -21.45 5.29
N ILE A 21 -3.87 -21.99 4.11
CA ILE A 21 -2.51 -22.49 3.81
C ILE A 21 -1.45 -21.38 4.04
N LEU A 22 -1.80 -20.14 3.71
CA LEU A 22 -0.91 -18.99 3.90
C LEU A 22 -0.64 -18.73 5.39
N GLU A 23 -1.65 -18.77 6.22
CA GLU A 23 -1.51 -18.59 7.67
C GLU A 23 -0.71 -19.72 8.31
N ALA A 24 -1.02 -20.97 7.94
CA ALA A 24 -0.26 -22.13 8.38
C ALA A 24 1.23 -22.04 8.00
N ALA A 25 1.52 -21.62 6.76
CA ALA A 25 2.90 -21.44 6.30
C ALA A 25 3.63 -20.34 7.08
N ARG A 26 2.96 -19.21 7.36
CA ARG A 26 3.54 -18.10 8.15
C ARG A 26 3.84 -18.47 9.58
N GLU A 27 2.96 -19.24 10.21
CA GLU A 27 3.14 -19.74 11.59
C GLU A 27 4.43 -20.56 11.74
N VAL A 28 4.77 -21.34 10.73
CA VAL A 28 6.00 -22.14 10.71
C VAL A 28 7.18 -21.47 10.01
N GLY A 29 7.12 -20.16 9.77
CA GLY A 29 8.19 -19.36 9.19
C GLY A 29 8.41 -19.54 7.67
N ILE A 30 7.48 -20.18 6.95
CA ILE A 30 7.57 -20.36 5.50
C ILE A 30 6.92 -19.14 4.79
N LYS A 31 7.71 -18.40 4.01
CA LYS A 31 7.25 -17.23 3.27
C LYS A 31 6.61 -17.63 1.94
N ILE A 32 5.31 -17.41 1.79
CA ILE A 32 4.60 -17.48 0.51
C ILE A 32 4.32 -16.04 0.04
N PRO A 33 4.74 -15.63 -1.17
CA PRO A 33 4.54 -14.27 -1.64
C PRO A 33 3.06 -13.97 -1.93
N THR A 34 2.66 -12.71 -1.69
CA THR A 34 1.30 -12.21 -1.95
C THR A 34 1.36 -10.80 -2.53
N LEU A 35 0.34 -10.38 -3.29
CA LEU A 35 0.17 -8.99 -3.74
C LEU A 35 -1.23 -8.45 -3.43
N CYS A 36 -2.29 -9.27 -3.47
CA CYS A 36 -3.64 -8.80 -3.16
C CYS A 36 -4.06 -9.05 -1.72
N PHE A 37 -3.41 -9.98 -1.02
CA PHE A 37 -3.81 -10.38 0.32
C PHE A 37 -3.54 -9.31 1.37
N LEU A 38 -4.56 -8.99 2.14
CA LEU A 38 -4.48 -8.29 3.43
C LEU A 38 -5.34 -9.07 4.42
N LYS A 39 -4.74 -9.52 5.52
CA LYS A 39 -5.43 -10.32 6.54
C LYS A 39 -6.66 -9.59 7.05
N ASP A 40 -7.77 -10.32 7.18
CA ASP A 40 -9.07 -9.84 7.67
C ASP A 40 -9.69 -8.68 6.85
N LEU A 41 -9.10 -8.36 5.68
CA LEU A 41 -9.53 -7.24 4.87
C LEU A 41 -9.74 -7.61 3.39
N ASN A 42 -8.76 -8.22 2.75
CA ASN A 42 -8.81 -8.56 1.32
C ASN A 42 -8.18 -9.92 1.03
N GLU A 43 -9.00 -10.97 1.02
CA GLU A 43 -8.59 -12.37 0.87
C GLU A 43 -9.13 -13.01 -0.41
N THR A 44 -9.23 -12.21 -1.47
CA THR A 44 -9.93 -12.58 -2.72
C THR A 44 -9.17 -13.56 -3.62
N GLY A 45 -7.85 -13.75 -3.40
CA GLY A 45 -7.02 -14.60 -4.27
C GLY A 45 -6.85 -14.04 -5.70
N ALA A 46 -7.12 -12.76 -5.93
CA ALA A 46 -7.18 -12.15 -7.27
C ALA A 46 -5.85 -12.16 -8.02
N CYS A 47 -4.73 -11.90 -7.35
CA CYS A 47 -3.42 -11.76 -8.01
C CYS A 47 -2.79 -13.09 -8.42
N ARG A 48 -3.22 -14.22 -7.88
CA ARG A 48 -2.70 -15.59 -8.17
C ARG A 48 -1.18 -15.77 -7.91
N VAL A 49 -0.56 -14.91 -7.14
CA VAL A 49 0.88 -14.99 -6.80
C VAL A 49 1.15 -16.01 -5.70
N CYS A 50 0.22 -16.18 -4.75
CA CYS A 50 0.36 -17.09 -3.61
C CYS A 50 0.11 -18.57 -3.94
N VAL A 51 0.17 -18.98 -5.21
CA VAL A 51 -0.13 -20.34 -5.63
C VAL A 51 0.85 -21.37 -5.03
N VAL A 52 0.30 -22.53 -4.66
CA VAL A 52 1.01 -23.68 -4.11
C VAL A 52 0.52 -24.98 -4.74
N GLU A 53 1.27 -26.06 -4.62
CA GLU A 53 0.82 -27.39 -4.98
C GLU A 53 0.24 -28.10 -3.76
N VAL A 54 -0.93 -28.71 -3.94
CA VAL A 54 -1.54 -29.60 -2.96
C VAL A 54 -1.64 -30.98 -3.62
N LYS A 55 -1.15 -32.03 -2.95
CA LYS A 55 -1.19 -33.38 -3.46
C LYS A 55 -2.63 -33.80 -3.73
N GLY A 56 -2.87 -34.35 -4.90
CA GLY A 56 -4.23 -34.73 -5.35
C GLY A 56 -5.03 -33.58 -6.01
N ALA A 57 -4.60 -32.34 -5.92
CA ALA A 57 -5.25 -31.24 -6.63
C ALA A 57 -4.89 -31.23 -8.12
N ARG A 58 -5.87 -30.99 -8.99
CA ARG A 58 -5.66 -30.93 -10.46
C ARG A 58 -4.86 -29.72 -10.90
N SER A 59 -4.92 -28.62 -10.15
CA SER A 59 -4.28 -27.36 -10.47
C SER A 59 -3.61 -26.74 -9.24
N LEU A 60 -2.75 -25.73 -9.45
CA LEU A 60 -2.22 -24.92 -8.37
C LEU A 60 -3.37 -24.18 -7.66
N VAL A 61 -3.32 -24.15 -6.34
CA VAL A 61 -4.32 -23.48 -5.49
C VAL A 61 -3.75 -22.22 -4.86
N THR A 62 -4.60 -21.27 -4.53
CA THR A 62 -4.21 -20.03 -3.85
C THR A 62 -4.13 -20.23 -2.35
N ALA A 63 -2.95 -20.06 -1.77
CA ALA A 63 -2.73 -20.28 -0.34
C ALA A 63 -3.48 -19.28 0.56
N CYS A 64 -3.79 -18.08 0.06
CA CYS A 64 -4.37 -17.01 0.86
C CYS A 64 -5.86 -17.20 1.21
N ASN A 65 -6.58 -18.06 0.48
CA ASN A 65 -8.01 -18.29 0.69
C ASN A 65 -8.41 -19.76 0.76
N MET A 66 -7.48 -20.69 0.58
CA MET A 66 -7.73 -22.12 0.78
C MET A 66 -7.42 -22.50 2.23
N LYS A 67 -8.41 -23.03 2.94
CA LYS A 67 -8.25 -23.57 4.29
C LYS A 67 -7.50 -24.88 4.28
N VAL A 68 -6.75 -25.12 5.35
CA VAL A 68 -6.09 -26.40 5.58
C VAL A 68 -7.10 -27.48 5.94
N SER A 69 -6.77 -28.74 5.65
CA SER A 69 -7.56 -29.91 6.05
C SER A 69 -6.65 -31.06 6.49
N GLU A 70 -7.22 -32.01 7.22
CA GLU A 70 -6.47 -33.16 7.75
C GLU A 70 -5.77 -33.93 6.63
N GLY A 71 -4.50 -34.27 6.85
CA GLY A 71 -3.67 -35.03 5.92
C GLY A 71 -3.22 -34.26 4.67
N MET A 72 -3.43 -32.93 4.59
CA MET A 72 -3.06 -32.14 3.42
C MET A 72 -1.54 -32.12 3.26
N GLU A 73 -1.03 -32.50 2.08
CA GLU A 73 0.37 -32.39 1.70
C GLU A 73 0.57 -31.22 0.72
N ILE A 74 1.41 -30.24 1.12
CA ILE A 74 1.55 -28.98 0.43
C ILE A 74 3.01 -28.72 0.08
N LEU A 75 3.27 -28.35 -1.17
CA LEU A 75 4.56 -27.80 -1.61
C LEU A 75 4.40 -26.30 -1.87
N THR A 76 5.30 -25.51 -1.28
CA THR A 76 5.29 -24.04 -1.42
C THR A 76 6.28 -23.53 -2.47
N HIS A 77 7.19 -24.40 -2.91
CA HIS A 77 8.19 -24.08 -3.94
C HIS A 77 8.49 -25.36 -4.75
N SER A 78 8.16 -25.32 -6.00
CA SER A 78 8.54 -26.30 -7.01
C SER A 78 8.83 -25.53 -8.30
N LYS A 79 9.43 -26.17 -9.29
CA LYS A 79 9.64 -25.55 -10.61
C LYS A 79 8.31 -25.09 -11.22
N ARG A 80 7.24 -25.85 -11.03
CA ARG A 80 5.89 -25.51 -11.51
C ARG A 80 5.34 -24.27 -10.82
N ILE A 81 5.46 -24.17 -9.49
CA ILE A 81 5.03 -23.02 -8.70
C ILE A 81 5.82 -21.76 -9.10
N LEU A 82 7.15 -21.88 -9.16
CA LEU A 82 8.02 -20.74 -9.51
C LEU A 82 7.73 -20.20 -10.91
N ASN A 83 7.56 -21.10 -11.89
CA ASN A 83 7.18 -20.71 -13.24
C ASN A 83 5.81 -20.03 -13.30
N ALA A 84 4.82 -20.54 -12.57
CA ALA A 84 3.48 -19.94 -12.52
C ALA A 84 3.51 -18.55 -11.90
N ARG A 85 4.22 -18.38 -10.76
CA ARG A 85 4.40 -17.08 -10.12
C ARG A 85 5.13 -16.10 -11.03
N LYS A 86 6.23 -16.51 -11.64
CA LYS A 86 7.00 -15.71 -12.60
C LYS A 86 6.11 -15.24 -13.75
N THR A 87 5.40 -16.15 -14.41
CA THR A 87 4.48 -15.81 -15.52
C THR A 87 3.40 -14.82 -15.07
N THR A 88 2.82 -15.03 -13.89
CA THR A 88 1.81 -14.12 -13.33
C THR A 88 2.37 -12.71 -13.11
N VAL A 89 3.56 -12.59 -12.52
CA VAL A 89 4.19 -11.29 -12.28
C VAL A 89 4.59 -10.61 -13.60
N GLU A 90 5.12 -11.36 -14.57
CA GLU A 90 5.45 -10.83 -15.90
C GLU A 90 4.21 -10.32 -16.65
N LEU A 91 3.04 -10.99 -16.51
CA LEU A 91 1.77 -10.49 -17.05
C LEU A 91 1.29 -9.21 -16.34
N LEU A 92 1.51 -9.08 -15.03
CA LEU A 92 1.23 -7.83 -14.31
C LEU A 92 2.13 -6.71 -14.78
N LEU A 93 3.43 -6.98 -15.00
CA LEU A 93 4.40 -6.02 -15.52
C LEU A 93 4.07 -5.56 -16.93
N ALA A 94 3.55 -6.43 -17.79
CA ALA A 94 3.15 -6.09 -19.17
C ALA A 94 2.10 -4.98 -19.25
N ASN A 95 1.25 -4.85 -18.22
CA ASN A 95 0.25 -3.78 -18.10
C ASN A 95 0.66 -2.64 -17.15
N HIS A 96 1.84 -2.73 -16.52
CA HIS A 96 2.31 -1.77 -15.55
C HIS A 96 3.22 -0.73 -16.21
N ASN A 97 3.07 0.55 -15.83
CA ASN A 97 4.03 1.58 -16.23
C ASN A 97 5.32 1.44 -15.38
N ILE A 98 6.41 1.02 -16.04
CA ILE A 98 7.69 0.68 -15.38
C ILE A 98 8.63 1.89 -15.40
N GLU A 99 8.26 2.94 -14.66
CA GLU A 99 9.10 4.12 -14.41
C GLU A 99 9.64 4.09 -12.97
N CYS A 100 10.28 2.98 -12.59
CA CYS A 100 10.64 2.72 -11.20
C CYS A 100 11.59 3.77 -10.61
N THR A 101 12.47 4.37 -11.41
CA THR A 101 13.46 5.37 -10.95
C THR A 101 12.83 6.64 -10.41
N THR A 102 11.72 7.07 -10.99
CA THR A 102 10.97 8.29 -10.64
C THR A 102 9.71 7.99 -9.83
N CYS A 103 9.42 6.73 -9.56
CA CYS A 103 8.20 6.30 -8.90
C CYS A 103 8.24 6.57 -7.38
N ASN A 104 7.19 7.16 -6.81
CA ASN A 104 7.05 7.47 -5.39
C ASN A 104 7.20 6.23 -4.49
N ARG A 105 6.89 5.03 -5.00
CA ARG A 105 7.00 3.75 -4.29
C ARG A 105 8.29 2.98 -4.61
N ASN A 106 9.30 3.60 -5.20
CA ASN A 106 10.51 2.91 -5.64
C ASN A 106 11.18 2.07 -4.53
N HIS A 107 11.15 2.54 -3.28
CA HIS A 107 11.79 1.88 -2.15
C HIS A 107 10.95 0.77 -1.51
N ASN A 108 9.61 0.85 -1.59
CA ASN A 108 8.69 -0.04 -0.89
C ASN A 108 7.60 -0.65 -1.78
N CYS A 109 7.86 -0.78 -3.09
CA CYS A 109 6.94 -1.40 -4.04
C CYS A 109 7.00 -2.93 -3.94
N GLU A 110 5.90 -3.56 -3.50
CA GLU A 110 5.80 -5.02 -3.38
C GLU A 110 5.93 -5.73 -4.75
N LEU A 111 5.40 -5.12 -5.82
CA LEU A 111 5.52 -5.68 -7.18
C LEU A 111 6.97 -5.67 -7.67
N LYS A 112 7.71 -4.58 -7.46
CA LYS A 112 9.13 -4.47 -7.83
C LYS A 112 9.97 -5.48 -7.07
N GLN A 113 9.79 -5.59 -5.75
CA GLN A 113 10.52 -6.56 -4.94
C GLN A 113 10.27 -7.98 -5.43
N LEU A 114 9.00 -8.35 -5.63
CA LEU A 114 8.65 -9.68 -6.12
C LEU A 114 9.17 -9.96 -7.53
N SER A 115 9.18 -8.97 -8.41
CA SER A 115 9.77 -9.07 -9.75
C SER A 115 11.26 -9.38 -9.70
N ASN A 116 11.99 -8.74 -8.77
CA ASN A 116 13.40 -9.01 -8.55
C ASN A 116 13.63 -10.43 -7.97
N ASP A 117 12.85 -10.81 -6.94
CA ASP A 117 12.96 -12.13 -6.29
C ASP A 117 12.73 -13.29 -7.27
N LEU A 118 11.84 -13.10 -8.25
CA LEU A 118 11.52 -14.09 -9.28
C LEU A 118 12.33 -13.95 -10.58
N ASN A 119 13.23 -12.97 -10.64
CA ASN A 119 13.99 -12.64 -11.85
C ASN A 119 13.07 -12.52 -13.09
N CYS A 120 12.02 -11.68 -12.96
CA CYS A 120 11.04 -11.46 -14.01
C CYS A 120 11.59 -10.56 -15.11
N LYS A 121 11.12 -10.78 -16.35
CA LYS A 121 11.35 -9.91 -17.49
C LYS A 121 10.11 -9.05 -17.74
N SER A 122 10.30 -7.77 -17.97
CA SER A 122 9.21 -6.83 -18.24
C SER A 122 8.74 -6.83 -19.69
N ASP A 123 9.54 -7.40 -20.56
CA ASP A 123 9.38 -7.41 -22.03
C ASP A 123 8.93 -8.77 -22.60
N ARG A 124 8.62 -9.74 -21.73
CA ARG A 124 8.23 -11.08 -22.18
C ARG A 124 6.88 -11.12 -22.90
N PHE A 125 5.94 -10.30 -22.46
CA PHE A 125 4.60 -10.24 -23.03
C PHE A 125 4.39 -8.87 -23.65
N GLU A 126 4.30 -8.84 -24.97
CA GLU A 126 3.96 -7.67 -25.77
C GLU A 126 2.49 -7.71 -26.16
N GLY A 127 1.86 -6.55 -26.26
CA GLY A 127 0.47 -6.43 -26.68
C GLY A 127 -0.16 -5.11 -26.28
N GLU A 128 -1.47 -5.03 -26.44
CA GLU A 128 -2.27 -3.88 -26.05
C GLU A 128 -2.25 -3.71 -24.52
N ARG A 129 -2.02 -2.48 -24.06
CA ARG A 129 -2.13 -2.11 -22.64
C ARG A 129 -3.51 -1.54 -22.36
N ARG A 130 -3.97 -1.70 -21.12
CA ARG A 130 -5.21 -1.07 -20.67
C ARG A 130 -5.12 0.45 -20.80
N GLU A 131 -6.25 1.06 -21.10
CA GLU A 131 -6.41 2.51 -21.01
C GLU A 131 -6.05 2.99 -19.60
N THR A 132 -5.32 4.09 -19.53
CA THR A 132 -4.81 4.62 -18.26
C THR A 132 -5.50 5.93 -17.93
N ILE A 133 -5.84 6.09 -16.64
CA ILE A 133 -6.44 7.30 -16.10
C ILE A 133 -5.46 7.85 -15.07
N TYR A 134 -4.99 9.07 -15.30
CA TYR A 134 -4.23 9.84 -14.32
C TYR A 134 -5.13 10.95 -13.78
N ARG A 135 -5.23 11.04 -12.46
CA ARG A 135 -6.00 12.07 -11.76
C ARG A 135 -5.18 12.60 -10.59
N ASP A 136 -4.96 13.90 -10.60
CA ASP A 136 -4.27 14.67 -9.58
C ASP A 136 -5.14 15.89 -9.18
N ASP A 137 -6.44 15.67 -9.18
CA ASP A 137 -7.48 16.66 -8.92
C ASP A 137 -8.02 16.61 -7.49
N SER A 138 -7.42 15.79 -6.64
CA SER A 138 -7.75 15.70 -5.21
C SER A 138 -6.72 16.46 -4.36
N TYR A 139 -7.17 17.04 -3.25
CA TYR A 139 -6.29 17.75 -2.32
C TYR A 139 -5.17 16.90 -1.70
N SER A 140 -5.33 15.58 -1.68
CA SER A 140 -4.39 14.72 -0.95
C SER A 140 -4.04 13.39 -1.63
N ILE A 141 -4.78 12.96 -2.64
CA ILE A 141 -4.60 11.63 -3.26
C ILE A 141 -4.49 11.74 -4.77
N VAL A 142 -3.34 11.32 -5.29
CA VAL A 142 -3.09 11.13 -6.72
C VAL A 142 -3.49 9.71 -7.12
N ARG A 143 -4.16 9.55 -8.24
CA ARG A 143 -4.58 8.28 -8.81
C ARG A 143 -3.99 8.07 -10.20
N ASP A 144 -3.14 7.05 -10.33
CA ASP A 144 -2.51 6.63 -11.58
C ASP A 144 -2.82 5.16 -11.88
N THR A 145 -3.81 4.92 -12.74
CA THR A 145 -4.23 3.55 -13.06
C THR A 145 -3.22 2.79 -13.91
N SER A 146 -2.23 3.47 -14.52
CA SER A 146 -1.14 2.82 -15.27
C SER A 146 -0.28 1.93 -14.38
N LYS A 147 -0.25 2.22 -13.08
CA LYS A 147 0.48 1.46 -12.04
C LYS A 147 -0.43 0.49 -11.28
N CYS A 148 -1.72 0.41 -11.64
CA CYS A 148 -2.69 -0.42 -10.93
C CYS A 148 -2.64 -1.88 -11.40
N ILE A 149 -2.52 -2.82 -10.44
CA ILE A 149 -2.54 -4.27 -10.68
C ILE A 149 -3.92 -4.91 -10.39
N LEU A 150 -4.96 -4.11 -10.18
CA LEU A 150 -6.34 -4.55 -9.91
C LEU A 150 -6.45 -5.50 -8.69
N CYS A 151 -5.62 -5.32 -7.66
CA CYS A 151 -5.60 -6.21 -6.50
C CYS A 151 -6.80 -6.03 -5.54
N GLY A 152 -7.52 -4.92 -5.60
CA GLY A 152 -8.69 -4.64 -4.76
C GLY A 152 -8.40 -4.18 -3.33
N ARG A 153 -7.13 -4.14 -2.87
CA ARG A 153 -6.77 -3.74 -1.49
C ARG A 153 -7.32 -2.36 -1.10
N CYS A 154 -7.24 -1.39 -2.00
CA CYS A 154 -7.72 -0.03 -1.75
C CYS A 154 -9.25 0.04 -1.60
N ILE A 155 -9.98 -0.77 -2.36
CA ILE A 155 -11.43 -0.88 -2.25
C ILE A 155 -11.80 -1.43 -0.87
N ALA A 156 -11.19 -2.55 -0.48
CA ALA A 156 -11.41 -3.16 0.82
C ALA A 156 -11.03 -2.21 1.98
N ALA A 157 -9.89 -1.50 1.86
CA ALA A 157 -9.49 -0.51 2.86
C ALA A 157 -10.45 0.68 2.95
N CYS A 158 -10.98 1.16 1.83
CA CYS A 158 -11.95 2.24 1.80
C CYS A 158 -13.28 1.82 2.44
N ARG A 159 -13.73 0.60 2.15
CA ARG A 159 -14.98 0.07 2.69
C ARG A 159 -14.86 -0.34 4.16
N GLU A 160 -13.92 -1.23 4.49
CA GLU A 160 -13.88 -1.89 5.80
C GLU A 160 -13.19 -1.06 6.89
N LYS A 161 -12.16 -0.26 6.53
CA LYS A 161 -11.45 0.58 7.51
C LYS A 161 -11.97 2.00 7.59
N ALA A 162 -12.27 2.60 6.44
CA ALA A 162 -12.72 3.99 6.39
C ALA A 162 -14.25 4.11 6.44
N GLY A 163 -15.02 3.08 6.07
CA GLY A 163 -16.48 3.08 6.02
C GLY A 163 -17.08 4.03 4.97
N VAL A 164 -16.30 4.42 3.95
CA VAL A 164 -16.68 5.49 2.99
C VAL A 164 -17.08 4.95 1.62
N GLU A 165 -16.49 3.83 1.18
CA GLU A 165 -16.80 3.13 -0.09
C GLU A 165 -16.68 3.98 -1.38
N VAL A 166 -15.80 4.97 -1.43
CA VAL A 166 -15.60 5.81 -2.61
C VAL A 166 -15.00 5.02 -3.78
N LEU A 167 -14.15 4.04 -3.49
CA LEU A 167 -13.44 3.28 -4.51
C LEU A 167 -14.17 1.98 -4.86
N ALA A 168 -14.33 1.73 -6.16
CA ALA A 168 -14.92 0.51 -6.70
C ALA A 168 -14.20 0.04 -7.95
N PHE A 169 -14.45 -1.22 -8.37
CA PHE A 169 -14.14 -1.66 -9.72
C PHE A 169 -15.16 -1.05 -10.68
N ASN A 170 -14.66 -0.29 -11.65
CA ASN A 170 -15.46 0.28 -12.71
C ASN A 170 -15.20 -0.47 -14.02
N GLN A 171 -16.18 -0.51 -14.90
CA GLN A 171 -16.14 -1.23 -16.16
C GLN A 171 -15.94 -2.76 -15.97
N ARG A 172 -15.59 -3.47 -17.01
CA ARG A 172 -15.35 -4.93 -16.98
C ARG A 172 -14.33 -5.36 -18.03
N GLY A 173 -13.78 -6.56 -17.82
CA GLY A 173 -12.78 -7.13 -18.72
C GLY A 173 -11.52 -6.28 -18.80
N PHE A 174 -11.03 -6.05 -20.00
CA PHE A 174 -9.79 -5.30 -20.23
C PHE A 174 -9.91 -3.80 -19.87
N LYS A 175 -11.12 -3.25 -19.88
CA LYS A 175 -11.39 -1.85 -19.51
C LYS A 175 -11.55 -1.63 -18.01
N THR A 176 -11.40 -2.67 -17.19
CA THR A 176 -11.55 -2.53 -15.74
C THR A 176 -10.51 -1.58 -15.16
N TYR A 177 -10.96 -0.63 -14.35
CA TYR A 177 -10.11 0.24 -13.53
C TYR A 177 -10.69 0.43 -12.13
N ILE A 178 -9.88 0.92 -11.18
CA ILE A 178 -10.32 1.26 -9.82
C ILE A 178 -10.42 2.78 -9.68
N GLY A 179 -11.54 3.24 -9.17
CA GLY A 179 -11.81 4.65 -8.95
C GLY A 179 -13.21 4.89 -8.39
N PRO A 180 -13.60 6.16 -8.19
CA PRO A 180 -14.97 6.53 -7.92
C PRO A 180 -15.91 6.16 -9.06
N ALA A 181 -17.19 6.04 -8.77
CA ALA A 181 -18.23 5.83 -9.78
C ALA A 181 -18.25 7.00 -10.78
N PHE A 182 -18.64 6.71 -12.02
CA PHE A 182 -18.79 7.69 -13.11
C PHE A 182 -17.54 8.54 -13.39
N GLU A 183 -16.34 8.03 -13.07
CA GLU A 183 -15.06 8.74 -13.26
C GLU A 183 -14.96 10.08 -12.52
N MET A 184 -15.77 10.29 -11.51
CA MET A 184 -15.71 11.50 -10.67
C MET A 184 -14.33 11.65 -10.01
N GLY A 185 -13.97 12.89 -9.66
CA GLY A 185 -12.85 13.16 -8.76
C GLY A 185 -13.08 12.59 -7.37
N MET A 186 -12.01 12.29 -6.63
CA MET A 186 -12.11 11.74 -5.28
C MET A 186 -12.92 12.65 -4.35
N ASP A 187 -12.69 13.97 -4.44
CA ASP A 187 -13.34 14.97 -3.61
C ASP A 187 -14.84 15.08 -3.90
N GLN A 188 -15.22 14.99 -5.18
CA GLN A 188 -16.61 15.01 -5.62
C GLN A 188 -17.37 13.74 -5.21
N ALA A 189 -16.67 12.63 -5.04
CA ALA A 189 -17.24 11.36 -4.63
C ALA A 189 -17.37 11.21 -3.09
N GLY A 190 -17.10 12.26 -2.33
CA GLY A 190 -17.21 12.23 -0.87
C GLY A 190 -16.03 11.54 -0.16
N CYS A 191 -14.84 11.57 -0.74
CA CYS A 191 -13.62 11.08 -0.10
C CYS A 191 -13.31 11.93 1.15
N ILE A 192 -12.97 11.27 2.25
CA ILE A 192 -12.56 11.92 3.51
C ILE A 192 -11.04 12.08 3.66
N HIS A 193 -10.28 11.84 2.61
CA HIS A 193 -8.83 12.01 2.53
C HIS A 193 -8.01 11.25 3.59
N CYS A 194 -8.52 10.14 4.12
CA CYS A 194 -7.90 9.39 5.22
C CYS A 194 -6.62 8.62 4.86
N GLY A 195 -6.27 8.48 3.57
CA GLY A 195 -5.06 7.81 3.09
C GLY A 195 -5.04 6.28 3.23
N GLN A 196 -6.08 5.61 3.75
CA GLN A 196 -6.10 4.16 3.95
C GLN A 196 -5.91 3.38 2.63
N CYS A 197 -6.43 3.90 1.54
CA CYS A 197 -6.27 3.32 0.21
C CYS A 197 -4.82 3.45 -0.32
N VAL A 198 -4.12 4.53 -0.01
CA VAL A 198 -2.70 4.74 -0.33
C VAL A 198 -1.84 3.74 0.44
N ASN A 199 -2.05 3.61 1.76
CA ASN A 199 -1.32 2.66 2.59
C ASN A 199 -1.54 1.19 2.16
N ALA A 200 -2.77 0.87 1.72
CA ALA A 200 -3.10 -0.48 1.25
C ALA A 200 -2.55 -0.80 -0.15
N CYS A 201 -2.19 0.20 -0.95
CA CYS A 201 -1.74 -0.01 -2.32
C CYS A 201 -0.35 -0.67 -2.37
N PRO A 202 -0.18 -1.83 -3.04
CA PRO A 202 1.13 -2.51 -3.13
C PRO A 202 2.05 -1.90 -4.19
N THR A 203 1.52 -0.96 -4.99
CA THR A 203 2.23 -0.23 -6.04
C THR A 203 2.02 1.27 -5.85
N ALA A 204 2.32 2.10 -6.84
CA ALA A 204 2.10 3.54 -6.81
C ALA A 204 0.82 3.97 -7.56
N ALA A 205 -0.18 3.09 -7.68
CA ALA A 205 -1.44 3.45 -8.34
C ALA A 205 -2.26 4.47 -7.54
N LEU A 206 -2.04 4.53 -6.23
CA LEU A 206 -2.52 5.57 -5.33
C LEU A 206 -1.32 6.07 -4.54
N SER A 207 -1.13 7.37 -4.52
CA SER A 207 -0.06 8.05 -3.80
C SER A 207 -0.58 9.34 -3.18
N GLU A 208 0.21 9.91 -2.29
CA GLU A 208 -0.02 11.22 -1.71
C GLU A 208 0.15 12.32 -2.78
N HIS A 209 -0.70 13.33 -2.74
CA HIS A 209 -0.45 14.58 -3.44
C HIS A 209 0.70 15.31 -2.76
N SER A 210 1.76 15.63 -3.51
CA SER A 210 2.97 16.22 -2.95
C SER A 210 2.97 17.73 -3.14
N ASN A 211 3.09 18.50 -2.05
CA ASN A 211 3.25 19.94 -2.07
C ASN A 211 4.72 20.38 -1.88
N ILE A 212 5.68 19.47 -2.05
CA ILE A 212 7.10 19.77 -1.79
C ILE A 212 7.62 20.91 -2.69
N GLU A 213 7.29 20.89 -3.99
CA GLU A 213 7.71 21.91 -4.93
C GLU A 213 7.14 23.29 -4.59
N GLU A 214 5.88 23.37 -4.20
CA GLU A 214 5.21 24.59 -3.77
C GLU A 214 5.87 25.17 -2.51
N VAL A 215 6.24 24.32 -1.56
CA VAL A 215 6.96 24.71 -0.35
C VAL A 215 8.36 25.21 -0.69
N ILE A 216 9.10 24.52 -1.57
CA ILE A 216 10.43 24.95 -2.03
C ILE A 216 10.35 26.32 -2.73
N GLN A 217 9.35 26.51 -3.61
CA GLN A 217 9.13 27.81 -4.26
C GLN A 217 8.81 28.91 -3.26
N ALA A 218 7.97 28.62 -2.25
CA ALA A 218 7.64 29.57 -1.21
C ALA A 218 8.86 29.96 -0.34
N ILE A 219 9.73 29.01 -0.02
CA ILE A 219 10.98 29.25 0.72
C ILE A 219 11.93 30.17 -0.07
N ASN A 220 11.98 30.00 -1.39
CA ASN A 220 12.87 30.76 -2.27
C ASN A 220 12.29 32.11 -2.71
N ASP A 221 11.03 32.42 -2.41
CA ASP A 221 10.39 33.69 -2.73
C ASP A 221 10.73 34.75 -1.65
N PRO A 222 11.50 35.78 -1.97
CA PRO A 222 11.89 36.81 -1.01
C PRO A 222 10.73 37.66 -0.46
N ASN A 223 9.57 37.60 -1.12
CA ASN A 223 8.37 38.35 -0.71
C ASN A 223 7.45 37.53 0.22
N LYS A 224 7.82 36.30 0.55
CA LYS A 224 7.03 35.42 1.41
C LYS A 224 7.73 35.16 2.74
N ILE A 225 6.94 35.11 3.79
CA ILE A 225 7.35 34.60 5.10
C ILE A 225 6.76 33.21 5.24
N VAL A 226 7.64 32.20 5.29
CA VAL A 226 7.20 30.82 5.44
C VAL A 226 7.03 30.49 6.91
N VAL A 227 5.86 29.97 7.26
CA VAL A 227 5.53 29.52 8.61
C VAL A 227 5.31 28.00 8.59
N PHE A 228 6.08 27.30 9.39
CA PHE A 228 5.91 25.87 9.61
C PHE A 228 5.15 25.61 10.91
N GLN A 229 4.14 24.75 10.81
CA GLN A 229 3.41 24.20 11.95
C GLN A 229 3.45 22.70 11.89
N VAL A 230 3.86 22.04 12.97
CA VAL A 230 4.10 20.60 13.02
C VAL A 230 2.99 19.90 13.79
N ALA A 231 2.32 18.92 13.17
CA ALA A 231 1.31 18.12 13.83
C ALA A 231 1.87 17.30 15.00
N PRO A 232 1.09 17.07 16.09
CA PRO A 232 1.56 16.34 17.26
C PRO A 232 2.08 14.94 16.96
N ALA A 233 1.46 14.22 16.03
CA ALA A 233 1.87 12.86 15.63
C ALA A 233 3.29 12.83 15.03
N VAL A 234 3.67 13.83 14.24
CA VAL A 234 5.01 13.92 13.62
C VAL A 234 6.12 13.99 14.68
N ARG A 235 5.86 14.64 15.81
CA ARG A 235 6.83 14.74 16.92
C ARG A 235 7.17 13.39 17.55
N ALA A 236 6.21 12.48 17.56
CA ALA A 236 6.37 11.14 18.11
C ALA A 236 6.96 10.15 17.09
N ALA A 237 6.59 10.27 15.82
CA ALA A 237 6.93 9.30 14.78
C ALA A 237 8.25 9.62 14.05
N LEU A 238 8.59 10.88 13.84
CA LEU A 238 9.75 11.25 13.00
C LEU A 238 11.09 10.69 13.50
N GLY A 239 11.23 10.48 14.81
CA GLY A 239 12.44 9.90 15.39
C GLY A 239 12.75 8.48 14.90
N GLU A 240 11.73 7.71 14.59
CA GLU A 240 11.82 6.33 14.12
C GLU A 240 12.46 6.23 12.73
N GLU A 241 12.17 7.18 11.84
CA GLU A 241 12.79 7.28 10.51
C GLU A 241 14.31 7.53 10.57
N PHE A 242 14.79 8.06 11.69
CA PHE A 242 16.22 8.28 11.95
C PHE A 242 16.81 7.23 12.92
N GLY A 243 16.15 6.09 13.11
CA GLY A 243 16.63 4.98 13.91
C GLY A 243 16.61 5.23 15.43
N LEU A 244 15.85 6.21 15.92
CA LEU A 244 15.66 6.44 17.33
C LEU A 244 14.59 5.50 17.90
N PRO A 245 14.63 5.17 19.20
CA PRO A 245 13.60 4.35 19.84
C PRO A 245 12.19 4.94 19.67
N PHE A 246 11.18 4.06 19.61
CA PHE A 246 9.77 4.44 19.49
C PHE A 246 9.37 5.49 20.54
N GLY A 247 8.63 6.51 20.10
CA GLY A 247 8.13 7.58 20.97
C GLY A 247 9.19 8.56 21.47
N THR A 248 10.40 8.55 20.92
CA THR A 248 11.44 9.54 21.27
C THR A 248 10.99 10.95 20.88
N ARG A 249 10.96 11.86 21.85
CA ARG A 249 10.60 13.26 21.60
C ARG A 249 11.67 13.99 20.81
N VAL A 250 11.31 14.47 19.63
CA VAL A 250 12.25 15.15 18.70
C VAL A 250 11.92 16.62 18.41
N ASN A 251 11.08 17.27 19.24
CA ASN A 251 10.59 18.64 19.03
C ASN A 251 11.70 19.64 18.68
N GLY A 252 12.76 19.68 19.50
CA GLY A 252 13.89 20.60 19.27
C GLY A 252 14.65 20.29 17.97
N LYS A 253 14.78 19.01 17.61
CA LYS A 253 15.42 18.58 16.36
C LYS A 253 14.57 18.98 15.15
N ILE A 254 13.24 18.79 15.22
CA ILE A 254 12.29 19.21 14.17
C ILE A 254 12.40 20.72 13.95
N ALA A 255 12.29 21.53 15.00
CA ALA A 255 12.39 22.98 14.91
C ALA A 255 13.73 23.43 14.31
N ALA A 256 14.83 22.81 14.71
CA ALA A 256 16.15 23.10 14.16
C ALA A 256 16.27 22.71 12.69
N SER A 257 15.72 21.57 12.28
CA SER A 257 15.72 21.10 10.90
C SER A 257 14.90 22.04 10.01
N LEU A 258 13.69 22.39 10.43
CA LEU A 258 12.81 23.30 9.67
C LEU A 258 13.42 24.72 9.51
N ARG A 259 14.08 25.24 10.55
CA ARG A 259 14.80 26.51 10.43
C ARG A 259 15.99 26.44 9.47
N ARG A 260 16.68 25.30 9.40
CA ARG A 260 17.78 25.10 8.43
C ARG A 260 17.26 24.99 6.99
N ILE A 261 16.11 24.31 6.80
CA ILE A 261 15.48 24.17 5.48
C ILE A 261 14.88 25.49 5.02
N GLY A 262 14.12 26.17 5.88
CA GLY A 262 13.37 27.38 5.55
C GLY A 262 14.19 28.69 5.57
N GLY A 263 15.43 28.62 6.04
CA GLY A 263 16.30 29.80 6.12
C GLY A 263 15.95 30.79 7.24
N PRO A 264 16.59 31.99 7.27
CA PRO A 264 16.52 32.94 8.39
C PRO A 264 15.16 33.62 8.55
N THR A 265 14.36 33.73 7.51
CA THR A 265 13.03 34.35 7.52
C THR A 265 11.92 33.38 7.96
N CYS A 266 12.21 32.09 8.04
CA CYS A 266 11.27 31.06 8.41
C CYS A 266 10.86 31.14 9.89
N LYS A 267 9.58 30.95 10.17
CA LYS A 267 9.01 30.79 11.51
C LYS A 267 8.57 29.35 11.73
N VAL A 268 8.77 28.84 12.94
CA VAL A 268 8.38 27.46 13.31
C VAL A 268 7.55 27.53 14.58
N PHE A 269 6.33 27.05 14.52
CA PHE A 269 5.40 26.97 15.64
C PHE A 269 5.00 25.52 15.92
N ASP A 270 4.59 25.26 17.16
CA ASP A 270 3.96 24.01 17.55
C ASP A 270 2.45 24.12 17.37
N THR A 271 1.81 23.03 16.98
CA THR A 271 0.33 22.95 16.89
C THR A 271 -0.34 23.22 18.23
N ASN A 272 0.26 22.86 19.35
CA ASN A 272 -0.26 23.16 20.68
C ASN A 272 -0.37 24.67 20.92
N PHE A 273 0.60 25.44 20.44
CA PHE A 273 0.54 26.91 20.51
C PHE A 273 -0.67 27.46 19.74
N GLY A 274 -0.94 26.91 18.54
CA GLY A 274 -2.15 27.28 17.79
C GLY A 274 -3.44 26.89 18.50
N ALA A 275 -3.49 25.71 19.12
CA ALA A 275 -4.63 25.27 19.89
C ALA A 275 -4.89 26.14 21.13
N ASP A 276 -3.84 26.54 21.85
CA ASP A 276 -3.94 27.42 23.01
C ASP A 276 -4.48 28.82 22.59
N LEU A 277 -4.04 29.35 21.44
CA LEU A 277 -4.57 30.59 20.89
C LEU A 277 -6.06 30.46 20.51
N THR A 278 -6.48 29.37 19.92
CA THR A 278 -7.88 29.10 19.57
C THR A 278 -8.76 29.15 20.81
N ILE A 279 -8.35 28.51 21.91
CA ILE A 279 -9.08 28.52 23.18
C ILE A 279 -9.24 29.97 23.72
N MET A 280 -8.18 30.78 23.59
CA MET A 280 -8.22 32.16 24.04
C MET A 280 -9.20 33.00 23.20
N GLU A 281 -9.19 32.84 21.88
CA GLU A 281 -10.10 33.54 20.97
C GLU A 281 -11.57 33.12 21.21
N GLU A 282 -11.84 31.83 21.32
CA GLU A 282 -13.18 31.31 21.63
C GLU A 282 -13.70 31.82 22.98
N ALA A 283 -12.85 31.95 23.98
CA ALA A 283 -13.22 32.53 25.28
C ALA A 283 -13.51 34.03 25.22
N TYR A 284 -13.01 34.72 24.20
CA TYR A 284 -13.31 36.13 23.97
C TYR A 284 -14.65 36.36 23.26
N GLU A 285 -15.09 35.38 22.45
CA GLU A 285 -16.35 35.43 21.70
C GLU A 285 -17.56 35.02 22.55
N LEU A 286 -17.36 34.31 23.65
CA LEU A 286 -18.39 33.89 24.62
C LEU A 286 -18.65 34.95 25.68
#